data_a7be22441b17bb0d02129f0e631c0c2d
#
_entry.id   a7be22441b17bb0d02129f0e631c0c2d
#
_cell.length_a   1.000
_cell.length_b   1.000
_cell.length_c   1.000
_cell.angle_alpha   90.00
_cell.angle_beta   90.00
_cell.angle_gamma   90.00
#
_symmetry.space_group_name_H-M   'P 1'
#
loop_
_entity.id
_entity.type
_entity.pdbx_description
1 polymer ?
#
loop_
_entity_poly.entity_id
_entity_poly.type
_entity_poly.pdbx_seq_one_letter_code
_entity_poly.pdbx_strand_id
1 'polypeptide(L)'
;MSKSLNNLQPWGAFFLRLVLGVAMIYNGYDKVIPHGGFHGNAFSALDHHSHYVASLGLPYWLGYVSALAEFIGGILILLGLLTRFAAFLIACNMLVAIAMVTRHHGYSGSEYALALFVIALMLLFYGAGACALDRKIGFA
;
A
#
# COMPACT_ATOMS: atom_id res chain seq x y z
N MET A 1 -19.65 -19.95 -21.39
CA MET A 1 -18.30 -19.72 -20.81
C MET A 1 -18.13 -18.32 -20.18
N SER A 2 -18.62 -17.25 -20.81
CA SER A 2 -18.46 -15.88 -20.28
C SER A 2 -19.20 -15.60 -18.95
N LYS A 3 -20.43 -16.07 -18.76
CA LYS A 3 -21.20 -15.83 -17.52
C LYS A 3 -20.57 -16.48 -16.28
N SER A 4 -19.96 -17.66 -16.43
CA SER A 4 -19.29 -18.35 -15.32
C SER A 4 -18.02 -17.63 -14.88
N LEU A 5 -17.23 -17.11 -15.85
CA LEU A 5 -16.02 -16.35 -15.57
C LEU A 5 -16.32 -15.00 -14.92
N ASN A 6 -17.41 -14.34 -15.33
CA ASN A 6 -17.82 -13.07 -14.73
C ASN A 6 -18.17 -13.19 -13.24
N ASN A 7 -18.69 -14.35 -12.82
CA ASN A 7 -18.96 -14.63 -11.40
C ASN A 7 -17.69 -14.80 -10.55
N LEU A 8 -16.53 -15.04 -11.19
CA LEU A 8 -15.24 -15.19 -10.52
C LEU A 8 -14.46 -13.88 -10.39
N GLN A 9 -14.86 -12.83 -11.12
CA GLN A 9 -14.16 -11.51 -11.07
C GLN A 9 -14.00 -10.95 -9.65
N PRO A 10 -15.04 -11.01 -8.76
CA PRO A 10 -14.86 -10.50 -7.39
C PRO A 10 -13.81 -11.24 -6.59
N TRP A 11 -13.56 -12.52 -6.89
CA TRP A 11 -12.51 -13.31 -6.26
C TRP A 11 -11.11 -12.91 -6.72
N GLY A 12 -10.98 -12.49 -7.98
CA GLY A 12 -9.73 -11.90 -8.47
C GLY A 12 -9.31 -10.67 -7.66
N ALA A 13 -10.23 -9.75 -7.42
CA ALA A 13 -9.99 -8.60 -6.55
C ALA A 13 -9.66 -9.00 -5.10
N PHE A 14 -10.30 -10.04 -4.57
CA PHE A 14 -9.98 -10.56 -3.24
C PHE A 14 -8.52 -11.03 -3.14
N PHE A 15 -8.04 -11.81 -4.10
CA PHE A 15 -6.64 -12.26 -4.10
C PHE A 15 -5.66 -11.10 -4.27
N LEU A 16 -5.97 -10.13 -5.12
CA LEU A 16 -5.15 -8.93 -5.27
C LEU A 16 -5.07 -8.12 -3.96
N ARG A 17 -6.17 -8.03 -3.23
CA ARG A 17 -6.20 -7.40 -1.91
C ARG A 17 -5.32 -8.14 -0.90
N LEU A 18 -5.34 -9.47 -0.89
CA LEU A 18 -4.47 -10.27 -0.02
C LEU A 18 -3.00 -9.97 -0.30
N VAL A 19 -2.60 -10.02 -1.56
CA VAL A 19 -1.22 -9.78 -1.95
C VAL A 19 -0.79 -8.34 -1.62
N LEU A 20 -1.58 -7.35 -2.04
CA LEU A 20 -1.26 -5.95 -1.81
C LEU A 20 -1.28 -5.61 -0.31
N GLY A 21 -2.31 -6.05 0.42
CA GLY A 21 -2.44 -5.78 1.84
C GLY A 21 -1.28 -6.35 2.67
N VAL A 22 -0.93 -7.62 2.43
CA VAL A 22 0.20 -8.26 3.11
C VAL A 22 1.52 -7.57 2.76
N ALA A 23 1.75 -7.27 1.48
CA ALA A 23 2.96 -6.59 1.04
C ALA A 23 3.10 -5.19 1.68
N MET A 24 2.00 -4.43 1.75
CA MET A 24 2.01 -3.09 2.35
C MET A 24 2.18 -3.13 3.86
N ILE A 25 1.53 -4.06 4.55
CA ILE A 25 1.71 -4.24 6.01
C ILE A 25 3.17 -4.62 6.30
N TYR A 26 3.72 -5.56 5.54
CA TYR A 26 5.11 -5.99 5.72
C TYR A 26 6.10 -4.84 5.50
N ASN A 27 5.96 -4.10 4.40
CA ASN A 27 6.82 -2.95 4.10
C ASN A 27 6.63 -1.77 5.06
N GLY A 28 5.41 -1.57 5.55
CA GLY A 28 5.10 -0.50 6.51
C GLY A 28 5.45 -0.84 7.94
N TYR A 29 5.50 -2.13 8.29
CA TYR A 29 5.73 -2.57 9.66
C TYR A 29 7.05 -2.03 10.22
N ASP A 30 8.16 -2.23 9.53
CA ASP A 30 9.48 -1.79 9.97
C ASP A 30 9.65 -0.26 9.99
N LYS A 31 8.78 0.45 9.26
CA LYS A 31 8.76 1.93 9.21
C LYS A 31 7.95 2.55 10.34
N VAL A 32 7.00 1.81 10.89
CA VAL A 32 6.07 2.29 11.94
C VAL A 32 6.43 1.70 13.30
N ILE A 33 6.79 0.43 13.35
CA ILE A 33 7.09 -0.28 14.60
C ILE A 33 8.60 -0.29 14.85
N PRO A 34 9.07 0.32 15.96
CA PRO A 34 10.49 0.32 16.29
C PRO A 34 11.02 -1.08 16.55
N HIS A 35 12.22 -1.38 16.07
CA HIS A 35 12.92 -2.60 16.41
C HIS A 35 13.15 -2.67 17.93
N GLY A 36 12.67 -3.74 18.58
CA GLY A 36 12.73 -3.90 20.03
C GLY A 36 11.48 -3.41 20.78
N GLY A 37 10.43 -3.00 20.05
CA GLY A 37 9.16 -2.57 20.64
C GLY A 37 9.11 -1.10 21.07
N PHE A 38 8.03 -0.72 21.73
CA PHE A 38 7.77 0.69 22.11
C PHE A 38 8.48 1.11 23.42
N HIS A 39 9.50 0.36 23.85
CA HIS A 39 10.30 0.73 25.01
C HIS A 39 11.27 1.87 24.64
N GLY A 40 10.85 3.11 24.84
CA GLY A 40 11.63 4.30 24.50
C GLY A 40 10.87 5.25 23.57
N ASN A 41 11.52 5.74 22.52
CA ASN A 41 10.86 6.64 21.55
C ASN A 41 10.00 5.84 20.56
N ALA A 42 8.67 5.91 20.74
CA ALA A 42 7.69 5.24 19.86
C ALA A 42 7.75 5.71 18.40
N PHE A 43 8.31 6.89 18.16
CA PHE A 43 8.42 7.47 16.82
C PHE A 43 9.78 7.21 16.14
N SER A 44 10.69 6.49 16.77
CA SER A 44 12.04 6.29 16.27
C SER A 44 12.10 5.65 14.87
N ALA A 45 11.23 4.69 14.58
CA ALA A 45 11.16 4.04 13.27
C ALA A 45 10.62 5.01 12.20
N LEU A 46 9.58 5.78 12.53
CA LEU A 46 9.01 6.81 11.65
C LEU A 46 10.04 7.92 11.37
N ASP A 47 10.76 8.38 12.39
CA ASP A 47 11.82 9.39 12.25
C ASP A 47 12.94 8.89 11.34
N HIS A 48 13.39 7.65 11.55
CA HIS A 48 14.42 7.04 10.71
C HIS A 48 14.00 6.99 9.23
N HIS A 49 12.76 6.53 8.97
CA HIS A 49 12.22 6.50 7.61
C HIS A 49 12.08 7.92 7.02
N SER A 50 11.67 8.91 7.82
CA SER A 50 11.52 10.29 7.38
C SER A 50 12.87 10.97 7.06
N HIS A 51 13.92 10.63 7.81
CA HIS A 51 15.29 11.06 7.47
C HIS A 51 15.76 10.46 6.14
N TYR A 52 15.45 9.19 5.88
CA TYR A 52 15.73 8.56 4.59
C TYR A 52 14.99 9.27 3.45
N VAL A 53 13.69 9.54 3.61
CA VAL A 53 12.88 10.27 2.60
C VAL A 53 13.43 11.67 2.36
N ALA A 54 13.86 12.38 3.42
CA ALA A 54 14.49 13.69 3.30
C ALA A 54 15.83 13.63 2.56
N SER A 55 16.60 12.55 2.72
CA SER A 55 17.86 12.36 1.99
C SER A 55 17.66 12.20 0.48
N LEU A 56 16.46 11.81 0.04
CA LEU A 56 16.07 11.73 -1.37
C LEU A 56 15.64 13.09 -1.95
N GLY A 57 15.67 14.17 -1.16
CA GLY A 57 15.25 15.52 -1.58
C GLY A 57 13.75 15.79 -1.42
N LEU A 58 13.04 14.95 -0.67
CA LEU A 58 11.61 15.11 -0.38
C LEU A 58 11.38 15.73 1.00
N PRO A 59 10.22 16.37 1.25
CA PRO A 59 9.91 16.91 2.57
C PRO A 59 9.92 15.84 3.66
N TYR A 60 10.46 16.13 4.83
CA TYR A 60 10.56 15.23 5.97
C TYR A 60 9.21 14.64 6.40
N TRP A 61 8.16 15.47 6.46
CA TRP A 61 6.81 15.04 6.83
C TRP A 61 6.23 13.96 5.88
N LEU A 62 6.71 13.93 4.63
CA LEU A 62 6.25 12.95 3.64
C LEU A 62 6.65 11.52 4.04
N GLY A 63 7.73 11.35 4.80
CA GLY A 63 8.13 10.06 5.35
C GLY A 63 7.10 9.48 6.32
N TYR A 64 6.54 10.32 7.19
CA TYR A 64 5.44 9.92 8.08
C TYR A 64 4.19 9.52 7.30
N VAL A 65 3.79 10.35 6.35
CA VAL A 65 2.61 10.07 5.50
C VAL A 65 2.81 8.77 4.72
N SER A 66 3.98 8.57 4.12
CA SER A 66 4.32 7.36 3.38
C SER A 66 4.25 6.11 4.25
N ALA A 67 4.91 6.11 5.41
CA ALA A 67 4.93 4.96 6.32
C ALA A 67 3.53 4.60 6.81
N LEU A 68 2.74 5.59 7.22
CA LEU A 68 1.37 5.39 7.68
C LEU A 68 0.45 4.94 6.54
N ALA A 69 0.59 5.51 5.35
CA ALA A 69 -0.18 5.10 4.17
C ALA A 69 0.08 3.62 3.81
N GLU A 70 1.32 3.17 3.89
CA GLU A 70 1.66 1.77 3.65
C GLU A 70 1.07 0.85 4.72
N PHE A 71 1.29 1.15 5.99
CA PHE A 71 0.87 0.29 7.09
C PHE A 71 -0.66 0.28 7.27
N ILE A 72 -1.27 1.44 7.45
CA ILE A 72 -2.73 1.58 7.63
C ILE A 72 -3.46 1.25 6.34
N GLY A 73 -2.98 1.74 5.20
CA GLY A 73 -3.54 1.42 3.89
C GLY A 73 -3.51 -0.08 3.59
N GLY A 74 -2.43 -0.77 3.96
CA GLY A 74 -2.32 -2.22 3.86
C GLY A 74 -3.37 -2.96 4.69
N ILE A 75 -3.61 -2.53 5.92
CA ILE A 75 -4.65 -3.10 6.79
C ILE A 75 -6.04 -2.86 6.19
N LEU A 76 -6.33 -1.65 5.73
CA LEU A 76 -7.61 -1.31 5.10
C LEU A 76 -7.87 -2.14 3.84
N ILE A 77 -6.86 -2.31 3.00
CA ILE A 77 -6.93 -3.15 1.79
C ILE A 77 -7.20 -4.60 2.16
N LEU A 78 -6.49 -5.14 3.15
CA LEU A 78 -6.67 -6.53 3.57
C LEU A 78 -8.09 -6.80 4.08
N LEU A 79 -8.63 -5.90 4.90
CA LEU A 79 -10.00 -5.98 5.40
C LEU A 79 -11.04 -5.65 4.33
N GLY A 80 -10.66 -5.00 3.24
CA GLY A 80 -11.58 -4.50 2.22
C GLY A 80 -12.44 -3.36 2.75
N LEU A 81 -11.86 -2.50 3.57
CA LEU A 81 -12.51 -1.31 4.12
C LEU A 81 -11.91 -0.06 3.50
N LEU A 82 -12.77 0.84 3.01
CA LEU A 82 -12.36 2.05 2.26
C LEU A 82 -11.35 1.70 1.14
N THR A 83 -11.59 0.61 0.46
CA THR A 83 -10.63 -0.02 -0.47
C THR A 83 -10.14 0.94 -1.54
N ARG A 84 -11.05 1.70 -2.17
CA ARG A 84 -10.69 2.66 -3.23
C ARG A 84 -9.82 3.79 -2.70
N PHE A 85 -10.13 4.31 -1.51
CA PHE A 85 -9.36 5.38 -0.87
C PHE A 85 -7.96 4.88 -0.48
N ALA A 86 -7.88 3.72 0.16
CA ALA A 86 -6.61 3.11 0.53
C ALA A 86 -5.75 2.75 -0.71
N ALA A 87 -6.38 2.21 -1.75
CA ALA A 87 -5.71 1.92 -3.03
C ALA A 87 -5.17 3.19 -3.71
N PHE A 88 -5.91 4.29 -3.65
CA PHE A 88 -5.44 5.58 -4.16
C PHE A 88 -4.19 6.08 -3.41
N LEU A 89 -4.20 6.04 -2.07
CA LEU A 89 -3.05 6.45 -1.27
C LEU A 89 -1.83 5.57 -1.54
N ILE A 90 -2.03 4.26 -1.63
CA ILE A 90 -0.96 3.32 -1.95
C ILE A 90 -0.42 3.56 -3.37
N ALA A 91 -1.29 3.79 -4.35
CA ALA A 91 -0.88 4.10 -5.72
C ALA A 91 -0.02 5.37 -5.78
N CYS A 92 -0.43 6.45 -5.12
CA CYS A 92 0.35 7.68 -5.02
C CYS A 92 1.70 7.42 -4.36
N ASN A 93 1.74 6.67 -3.26
CA ASN A 93 2.98 6.33 -2.55
C ASN A 93 3.93 5.51 -3.43
N MET A 94 3.42 4.50 -4.13
CA MET A 94 4.21 3.67 -5.04
C MET A 94 4.72 4.48 -6.24
N LEU A 95 3.93 5.41 -6.76
CA LEU A 95 4.36 6.27 -7.86
C LEU A 95 5.58 7.13 -7.46
N VAL A 96 5.55 7.70 -6.26
CA VAL A 96 6.69 8.45 -5.71
C VAL A 96 7.89 7.52 -5.53
N ALA A 97 7.69 6.32 -4.98
CA ALA A 97 8.76 5.34 -4.80
C ALA A 97 9.39 4.93 -6.15
N ILE A 98 8.59 4.67 -7.18
CA ILE A 98 9.06 4.36 -8.53
C ILE A 98 9.93 5.51 -9.06
N ALA A 99 9.43 6.75 -9.00
CA ALA A 99 10.15 7.91 -9.48
C ALA A 99 11.51 8.09 -8.79
N MET A 100 11.56 7.90 -7.46
CA MET A 100 12.81 8.04 -6.70
C MET A 100 13.78 6.89 -6.93
N VAL A 101 13.31 5.64 -6.90
CA VAL A 101 14.16 4.47 -7.12
C VAL A 101 14.70 4.43 -8.55
N THR A 102 13.86 4.69 -9.54
CA THR A 102 14.28 4.72 -10.95
C THR A 102 15.32 5.80 -11.19
N ARG A 103 15.18 6.94 -10.55
CA ARG A 103 16.15 8.06 -10.65
C ARG A 103 17.53 7.68 -10.09
N HIS A 104 17.60 6.88 -9.03
CA HIS A 104 18.84 6.54 -8.33
C HIS A 104 19.42 5.17 -8.70
N HIS A 105 18.59 4.20 -9.03
CA HIS A 105 18.98 2.79 -9.23
C HIS A 105 18.55 2.20 -10.58
N GLY A 106 17.87 2.96 -11.43
CA GLY A 106 17.36 2.48 -12.70
C GLY A 106 16.09 1.63 -12.60
N TYR A 107 15.63 1.10 -13.73
CA TYR A 107 14.36 0.39 -13.86
C TYR A 107 14.29 -0.89 -13.01
N SER A 108 15.34 -1.68 -12.98
CA SER A 108 15.35 -2.98 -12.28
C SER A 108 15.06 -2.87 -10.76
N GLY A 109 15.40 -1.74 -10.16
CA GLY A 109 15.09 -1.49 -8.75
C GLY A 109 13.62 -1.12 -8.47
N SER A 110 12.86 -0.73 -9.50
CA SER A 110 11.47 -0.26 -9.36
C SER A 110 10.40 -1.28 -9.75
N GLU A 111 10.80 -2.47 -10.23
CA GLU A 111 9.86 -3.50 -10.73
C GLU A 111 8.85 -3.92 -9.66
N TYR A 112 9.29 -4.12 -8.43
CA TYR A 112 8.42 -4.48 -7.30
C TYR A 112 7.38 -3.39 -7.00
N ALA A 113 7.82 -2.14 -6.91
CA ALA A 113 6.94 -1.00 -6.68
C ALA A 113 5.96 -0.79 -7.84
N LEU A 114 6.39 -1.04 -9.07
CA LEU A 114 5.53 -0.99 -10.26
C LEU A 114 4.42 -2.04 -10.20
N ALA A 115 4.75 -3.28 -9.82
CA ALA A 115 3.76 -4.35 -9.66
C ALA A 115 2.70 -3.98 -8.60
N LEU A 116 3.12 -3.47 -7.45
CA LEU A 116 2.21 -3.02 -6.39
C LEU A 116 1.36 -1.83 -6.83
N PHE A 117 1.94 -0.90 -7.59
CA PHE A 117 1.22 0.23 -8.16
C PHE A 117 0.09 -0.22 -9.09
N VAL A 118 0.36 -1.14 -10.00
CA VAL A 118 -0.65 -1.67 -10.94
C VAL A 118 -1.76 -2.41 -10.19
N ILE A 119 -1.44 -3.20 -9.17
CA ILE A 119 -2.43 -3.86 -8.32
C ILE A 119 -3.31 -2.81 -7.61
N ALA A 120 -2.71 -1.75 -7.07
CA ALA A 120 -3.43 -0.67 -6.42
C ALA A 120 -4.37 0.06 -7.40
N LEU A 121 -3.92 0.34 -8.63
CA LEU A 121 -4.77 0.91 -9.68
C LEU A 121 -5.96 0.01 -10.03
N MET A 122 -5.73 -1.29 -10.14
CA MET A 122 -6.81 -2.24 -10.41
C MET A 122 -7.87 -2.21 -9.30
N LEU A 123 -7.46 -2.19 -8.04
CA LEU A 123 -8.39 -2.11 -6.91
C LEU A 123 -9.08 -0.74 -6.81
N LEU A 124 -8.41 0.33 -7.21
CA LEU A 124 -9.01 1.67 -7.29
C LEU A 124 -10.19 1.71 -8.26
N PHE A 125 -10.02 1.13 -9.45
CA PHE A 125 -11.05 1.14 -10.49
C PHE A 125 -12.14 0.09 -10.26
N TYR A 126 -11.74 -1.14 -9.92
CA TYR A 126 -12.68 -2.25 -9.73
C TYR A 126 -13.41 -2.18 -8.38
N GLY A 127 -12.70 -1.79 -7.33
CA GLY A 127 -13.21 -1.79 -5.95
C GLY A 127 -12.82 -3.04 -5.17
N ALA A 128 -13.51 -3.25 -4.04
CA ALA A 128 -13.12 -4.25 -3.03
C ALA A 128 -13.31 -5.72 -3.44
N GLY A 129 -14.24 -6.01 -4.33
CA GLY A 129 -14.53 -7.39 -4.74
C GLY A 129 -15.20 -8.25 -3.68
N ALA A 130 -14.90 -9.55 -3.64
CA ALA A 130 -15.48 -10.50 -2.70
C ALA A 130 -14.94 -10.33 -1.27
N CYS A 131 -15.68 -10.79 -0.28
CA CYS A 131 -15.29 -10.82 1.13
C CYS A 131 -14.77 -9.48 1.66
N ALA A 132 -15.41 -8.36 1.26
CA ALA A 132 -15.00 -7.02 1.66
C ALA A 132 -15.99 -6.40 2.65
N LEU A 133 -15.48 -5.65 3.63
CA LEU A 133 -16.30 -4.89 4.55
C LEU A 133 -17.04 -3.75 3.84
N ASP A 134 -16.46 -3.14 2.81
CA ASP A 134 -17.10 -2.10 1.97
C ASP A 134 -18.47 -2.55 1.43
N ARG A 135 -18.59 -3.82 1.06
CA ARG A 135 -19.86 -4.39 0.57
C ARG A 135 -20.91 -4.51 1.66
N LYS A 136 -20.49 -4.73 2.93
CA LYS A 136 -21.41 -4.83 4.07
C LYS A 136 -21.93 -3.47 4.51
N ILE A 137 -21.12 -2.41 4.34
CA ILE A 137 -21.47 -1.05 4.76
C ILE A 137 -21.91 -0.13 3.61
N GLY A 138 -22.00 -0.67 2.38
CA GLY A 138 -22.54 0.06 1.22
C GLY A 138 -21.57 1.01 0.51
N PHE A 139 -20.24 0.85 0.72
CA PHE A 139 -19.20 1.64 0.04
C PHE A 139 -18.59 0.96 -1.20
N ALA A 140 -19.09 -0.20 -1.60
CA ALA A 140 -18.59 -0.92 -2.78
C ALA A 140 -19.36 -0.57 -4.04
#